data_f73e8774df41c7460e7a022f997a9ba9
#
_entry.id   f73e8774df41c7460e7a022f997a9ba9
#
_cell.length_a   1.000
_cell.length_b   1.000
_cell.length_c   1.000
_cell.angle_alpha   90.00
_cell.angle_beta   90.00
_cell.angle_gamma   90.00
#
_symmetry.space_group_name_H-M   'P 1'
#
loop_
_entity.id
_entity.type
_entity.pdbx_description
1 polymer ?
#
loop_
_entity_poly.entity_id
_entity_poly.type
_entity_poly.pdbx_seq_one_letter_code
_entity_poly.pdbx_strand_id
1 'polypeptide(L)'
;MSFPVRLQLSIMMFLQFFIWGAWYGQMSKYMFTQLNATGVQVGNAYSAFSIAMIISPFFVGMIADRYFSAQKVMGVLNLIGAGILYLLIQQKDAGSFFWYILAYCITFAPTLALGTSIAMKQMRSPEREFPSIRVLGTISWIVVTNIVGFYAFGDQVTIFWVSMITSLVLGIYSFFLPDTPPTSKEGAGAAQVLGLDALGMFKDRSFTVFFISSILICIPLSFYYAMANPALTDAGWTNVENKMSLGQASEVFFMLLLPLAYSRYGVKWMLMFGLIAWIVRFMFFSYGDAGSGQWMFYLAILLHGICFDFFFVTGQIYTDQKAGPAIKSAAQGLITLATYGVGMGIGSWLSGIVTGMYTAADGTKDWSGIWMVPAGLAVAVLIIFALLFRDNTRKTAAVA
;
A
#
# COMPACT_ATOMS: atom_id res chain seq x y z
N MET A 1 -14.38 14.52 -19.58
CA MET A 1 -15.16 13.31 -19.26
C MET A 1 -16.62 13.67 -18.99
N SER A 2 -17.60 12.83 -19.40
CA SER A 2 -19.03 13.06 -19.09
C SER A 2 -19.34 12.72 -17.63
N PHE A 3 -20.41 13.33 -17.07
CA PHE A 3 -20.79 13.06 -15.68
C PHE A 3 -21.11 11.59 -15.39
N PRO A 4 -21.86 10.85 -16.25
CA PRO A 4 -22.10 9.42 -16.01
C PRO A 4 -20.83 8.59 -15.94
N VAL A 5 -19.88 8.81 -16.84
CA VAL A 5 -18.60 8.10 -16.85
C VAL A 5 -17.80 8.44 -15.58
N ARG A 6 -17.77 9.71 -15.17
CA ARG A 6 -17.11 10.12 -13.93
C ARG A 6 -17.70 9.41 -12.71
N LEU A 7 -19.03 9.31 -12.65
CA LEU A 7 -19.71 8.60 -11.55
C LEU A 7 -19.37 7.11 -11.55
N GLN A 8 -19.38 6.46 -12.71
CA GLN A 8 -19.02 5.04 -12.85
C GLN A 8 -17.59 4.77 -12.35
N LEU A 9 -16.62 5.57 -12.77
CA LEU A 9 -15.22 5.42 -12.35
C LEU A 9 -15.03 5.75 -10.86
N SER A 10 -15.80 6.69 -10.33
CA SER A 10 -15.81 7.05 -8.92
C SER A 10 -16.31 5.90 -8.05
N ILE A 11 -17.40 5.24 -8.44
CA ILE A 11 -17.95 4.07 -7.75
C ILE A 11 -16.96 2.90 -7.82
N MET A 12 -16.38 2.64 -9.00
CA MET A 12 -15.35 1.63 -9.19
C MET A 12 -14.17 1.84 -8.23
N MET A 13 -13.63 3.06 -8.18
CA MET A 13 -12.48 3.37 -7.33
C MET A 13 -12.83 3.27 -5.84
N PHE A 14 -14.03 3.68 -5.46
CA PHE A 14 -14.54 3.54 -4.10
C PHE A 14 -14.63 2.06 -3.71
N LEU A 15 -15.30 1.22 -4.51
CA LEU A 15 -15.46 -0.21 -4.22
C LEU A 15 -14.12 -0.95 -4.19
N GLN A 16 -13.19 -0.63 -5.09
CA GLN A 16 -11.86 -1.25 -5.15
C GLN A 16 -11.07 -1.07 -3.85
N PHE A 17 -11.08 0.13 -3.29
CA PHE A 17 -10.35 0.41 -2.05
C PHE A 17 -11.15 0.05 -0.80
N PHE A 18 -12.48 -0.02 -0.89
CA PHE A 18 -13.35 -0.56 0.16
C PHE A 18 -13.03 -2.03 0.44
N ILE A 19 -12.87 -2.83 -0.61
CA ILE A 19 -12.45 -4.23 -0.51
C ILE A 19 -11.14 -4.34 0.27
N TRP A 20 -10.14 -3.56 -0.11
CA TRP A 20 -8.81 -3.63 0.47
C TRP A 20 -8.79 -3.16 1.93
N GLY A 21 -9.42 -2.01 2.20
CA GLY A 21 -9.48 -1.41 3.54
C GLY A 21 -10.27 -2.24 4.55
N ALA A 22 -11.19 -3.09 4.10
CA ALA A 22 -12.00 -3.93 4.99
C ALA A 22 -11.16 -4.99 5.72
N TRP A 23 -10.14 -5.56 5.08
CA TRP A 23 -9.39 -6.68 5.66
C TRP A 23 -7.93 -6.39 5.97
N TYR A 24 -7.24 -5.56 5.16
CA TYR A 24 -5.79 -5.48 5.17
C TYR A 24 -5.21 -4.95 6.50
N GLY A 25 -5.79 -3.90 7.05
CA GLY A 25 -5.33 -3.32 8.32
C GLY A 25 -5.74 -4.12 9.57
N GLN A 26 -6.69 -5.05 9.45
CA GLN A 26 -7.28 -5.82 10.54
C GLN A 26 -6.90 -7.30 10.52
N MET A 27 -6.35 -7.79 9.41
CA MET A 27 -6.02 -9.20 9.21
C MET A 27 -5.16 -9.78 10.32
N SER A 28 -4.15 -9.04 10.80
CA SER A 28 -3.27 -9.50 11.87
C SER A 28 -4.01 -9.70 13.19
N LYS A 29 -4.89 -8.77 13.57
CA LYS A 29 -5.73 -8.89 14.75
C LYS A 29 -6.61 -10.13 14.66
N TYR A 30 -7.31 -10.34 13.53
CA TYR A 30 -8.07 -11.54 13.26
C TYR A 30 -7.23 -12.82 13.38
N MET A 31 -6.04 -12.85 12.77
CA MET A 31 -5.18 -14.02 12.80
C MET A 31 -4.69 -14.36 14.20
N PHE A 32 -4.31 -13.37 14.99
CA PHE A 32 -3.89 -13.59 16.39
C PHE A 32 -5.05 -14.08 17.26
N THR A 33 -6.25 -13.51 17.12
CA THR A 33 -7.39 -13.79 18.00
C THR A 33 -8.17 -15.04 17.61
N GLN A 34 -8.42 -15.25 16.29
CA GLN A 34 -9.30 -16.32 15.83
C GLN A 34 -8.55 -17.56 15.34
N LEU A 35 -7.34 -17.38 14.77
CA LEU A 35 -6.55 -18.49 14.26
C LEU A 35 -5.40 -18.88 15.19
N ASN A 36 -5.23 -18.19 16.33
CA ASN A 36 -4.10 -18.38 17.24
C ASN A 36 -2.74 -18.39 16.51
N ALA A 37 -2.63 -17.54 15.49
CA ALA A 37 -1.46 -17.50 14.61
C ALA A 37 -0.23 -16.99 15.34
N THR A 38 0.93 -17.54 15.01
CA THR A 38 2.23 -16.99 15.44
C THR A 38 2.57 -15.72 14.67
N GLY A 39 3.48 -14.90 15.21
CA GLY A 39 3.99 -13.71 14.49
C GLY A 39 4.50 -14.05 13.08
N VAL A 40 5.22 -15.18 12.94
CA VAL A 40 5.74 -15.65 11.64
C VAL A 40 4.61 -15.95 10.65
N GLN A 41 3.53 -16.60 11.10
CA GLN A 41 2.37 -16.88 10.23
C GLN A 41 1.67 -15.61 9.78
N VAL A 42 1.54 -14.62 10.68
CA VAL A 42 0.99 -13.29 10.32
C VAL A 42 1.89 -12.59 9.31
N GLY A 43 3.20 -12.55 9.53
CA GLY A 43 4.16 -11.96 8.59
C GLY A 43 4.12 -12.62 7.20
N ASN A 44 4.02 -13.95 7.15
CA ASN A 44 3.84 -14.70 5.91
C ASN A 44 2.53 -14.32 5.19
N ALA A 45 1.42 -14.18 5.92
CA ALA A 45 0.13 -13.79 5.32
C ALA A 45 0.17 -12.40 4.69
N TYR A 46 0.86 -11.43 5.31
CA TYR A 46 1.08 -10.11 4.71
C TYR A 46 2.03 -10.16 3.51
N SER A 47 3.03 -11.06 3.52
CA SER A 47 3.93 -11.27 2.37
C SER A 47 3.18 -11.77 1.13
N ALA A 48 2.03 -12.45 1.29
CA ALA A 48 1.20 -12.91 0.19
C ALA A 48 0.78 -11.78 -0.77
N PHE A 49 0.46 -10.59 -0.23
CA PHE A 49 0.17 -9.42 -1.05
C PHE A 49 1.38 -8.96 -1.86
N SER A 50 2.57 -8.95 -1.27
CA SER A 50 3.81 -8.58 -1.95
C SER A 50 4.19 -9.57 -3.05
N ILE A 51 4.03 -10.86 -2.81
CA ILE A 51 4.21 -11.91 -3.84
C ILE A 51 3.26 -11.66 -5.01
N ALA A 52 1.99 -11.36 -4.72
CA ALA A 52 1.00 -11.04 -5.74
C ALA A 52 1.38 -9.77 -6.52
N MET A 53 1.91 -8.74 -5.89
CA MET A 53 2.37 -7.51 -6.55
C MET A 53 3.55 -7.72 -7.48
N ILE A 54 4.42 -8.70 -7.21
CA ILE A 54 5.50 -9.10 -8.13
C ILE A 54 4.93 -9.82 -9.36
N ILE A 55 3.93 -10.67 -9.17
CA ILE A 55 3.35 -11.52 -10.23
C ILE A 55 2.30 -10.76 -11.05
N SER A 56 1.54 -9.86 -10.43
CA SER A 56 0.42 -9.13 -10.99
C SER A 56 0.68 -8.46 -12.36
N PRO A 57 1.81 -7.76 -12.57
CA PRO A 57 2.08 -7.10 -13.85
C PRO A 57 2.09 -8.05 -15.05
N PHE A 58 2.51 -9.31 -14.86
CA PHE A 58 2.50 -10.30 -15.92
C PHE A 58 1.07 -10.64 -16.37
N PHE A 59 0.13 -10.78 -15.42
CA PHE A 59 -1.26 -11.05 -15.76
C PHE A 59 -1.91 -9.86 -16.47
N VAL A 60 -1.67 -8.64 -16.00
CA VAL A 60 -2.23 -7.43 -16.61
C VAL A 60 -1.69 -7.25 -18.02
N GLY A 61 -0.35 -7.27 -18.18
CA GLY A 61 0.29 -7.05 -19.48
C GLY A 61 -0.02 -8.14 -20.50
N MET A 62 -0.07 -9.41 -20.07
CA MET A 62 -0.33 -10.53 -21.00
C MET A 62 -1.81 -10.68 -21.35
N ILE A 63 -2.74 -10.40 -20.44
CA ILE A 63 -4.16 -10.71 -20.62
C ILE A 63 -4.96 -9.46 -21.01
N ALA A 64 -4.91 -8.41 -20.19
CA ALA A 64 -5.75 -7.23 -20.40
C ALA A 64 -5.25 -6.32 -21.54
N ASP A 65 -3.93 -6.20 -21.71
CA ASP A 65 -3.39 -5.35 -22.78
C ASP A 65 -3.42 -6.00 -24.15
N ARG A 66 -3.57 -7.33 -24.23
CA ARG A 66 -3.46 -8.08 -25.48
C ARG A 66 -4.76 -8.72 -25.94
N TYR A 67 -5.56 -9.31 -25.04
CA TYR A 67 -6.66 -10.18 -25.46
C TYR A 67 -8.05 -9.70 -25.05
N PHE A 68 -8.20 -9.07 -23.89
CA PHE A 68 -9.52 -8.76 -23.34
C PHE A 68 -9.61 -7.31 -22.87
N SER A 69 -10.81 -6.75 -22.93
CA SER A 69 -11.07 -5.41 -22.36
C SER A 69 -10.79 -5.39 -20.86
N ALA A 70 -10.09 -4.36 -20.38
CA ALA A 70 -9.58 -4.26 -19.01
C ALA A 70 -10.70 -4.38 -17.96
N GLN A 71 -11.87 -3.79 -18.20
CA GLN A 71 -13.02 -3.87 -17.28
C GLN A 71 -13.58 -5.30 -17.17
N LYS A 72 -13.53 -6.09 -18.24
CA LYS A 72 -14.00 -7.49 -18.21
C LYS A 72 -13.03 -8.36 -17.41
N VAL A 73 -11.71 -8.16 -17.60
CA VAL A 73 -10.68 -8.84 -16.80
C VAL A 73 -10.83 -8.49 -15.33
N MET A 74 -11.01 -7.20 -15.00
CA MET A 74 -11.27 -6.75 -13.63
C MET A 74 -12.51 -7.42 -13.03
N GLY A 75 -13.60 -7.53 -13.81
CA GLY A 75 -14.83 -8.19 -13.39
C GLY A 75 -14.59 -9.66 -13.04
N VAL A 76 -13.97 -10.42 -13.95
CA VAL A 76 -13.69 -11.85 -13.75
C VAL A 76 -12.76 -12.06 -12.55
N LEU A 77 -11.70 -11.28 -12.40
CA LEU A 77 -10.76 -11.40 -11.28
C LEU A 77 -11.44 -11.14 -9.93
N ASN A 78 -12.32 -10.13 -9.84
CA ASN A 78 -13.07 -9.86 -8.62
C ASN A 78 -14.08 -10.97 -8.30
N LEU A 79 -14.74 -11.56 -9.29
CA LEU A 79 -15.67 -12.69 -9.08
C LEU A 79 -14.93 -13.95 -8.62
N ILE A 80 -13.78 -14.28 -9.23
CA ILE A 80 -12.90 -15.37 -8.78
C ILE A 80 -12.39 -15.08 -7.36
N GLY A 81 -11.93 -13.85 -7.11
CA GLY A 81 -11.47 -13.41 -5.80
C GLY A 81 -12.56 -13.56 -4.72
N ALA A 82 -13.81 -13.23 -5.02
CA ALA A 82 -14.92 -13.43 -4.11
C ALA A 82 -15.14 -14.92 -3.79
N GLY A 83 -15.03 -15.80 -4.78
CA GLY A 83 -15.08 -17.27 -4.57
C GLY A 83 -13.94 -17.76 -3.68
N ILE A 84 -12.72 -17.24 -3.87
CA ILE A 84 -11.57 -17.59 -3.03
C ILE A 84 -11.76 -17.05 -1.60
N LEU A 85 -12.27 -15.84 -1.42
CA LEU A 85 -12.61 -15.30 -0.09
C LEU A 85 -13.66 -16.16 0.63
N TYR A 86 -14.66 -16.68 -0.09
CA TYR A 86 -15.63 -17.62 0.50
C TYR A 86 -14.95 -18.88 1.04
N LEU A 87 -13.95 -19.42 0.33
CA LEU A 87 -13.16 -20.57 0.79
C LEU A 87 -12.21 -20.20 1.94
N LEU A 88 -11.64 -18.98 1.91
CA LEU A 88 -10.78 -18.45 2.97
C LEU A 88 -11.54 -18.32 4.31
N ILE A 89 -12.77 -17.84 4.28
CA ILE A 89 -13.66 -17.69 5.44
C ILE A 89 -13.89 -19.03 6.19
N GLN A 90 -13.79 -20.15 5.48
CA GLN A 90 -13.96 -21.49 6.05
C GLN A 90 -12.72 -21.98 6.81
N GLN A 91 -11.56 -21.34 6.63
CA GLN A 91 -10.32 -21.81 7.23
C GLN A 91 -10.27 -21.57 8.73
N LYS A 92 -9.75 -22.55 9.47
CA LYS A 92 -9.68 -22.53 10.94
C LYS A 92 -8.24 -22.55 11.46
N ASP A 93 -7.26 -22.66 10.59
CA ASP A 93 -5.85 -22.66 10.92
C ASP A 93 -5.08 -21.68 10.02
N ALA A 94 -3.98 -21.12 10.56
CA ALA A 94 -3.19 -20.11 9.87
C ALA A 94 -2.38 -20.67 8.67
N GLY A 95 -2.13 -21.97 8.62
CA GLY A 95 -1.39 -22.61 7.53
C GLY A 95 -2.25 -22.71 6.26
N SER A 96 -3.46 -23.23 6.39
CA SER A 96 -4.42 -23.25 5.25
C SER A 96 -4.85 -21.83 4.87
N PHE A 97 -5.08 -20.94 5.85
CA PHE A 97 -5.40 -19.54 5.60
C PHE A 97 -4.37 -18.85 4.69
N PHE A 98 -3.06 -19.12 4.87
CA PHE A 98 -2.00 -18.55 4.04
C PHE A 98 -2.20 -18.85 2.54
N TRP A 99 -2.52 -20.07 2.18
CA TRP A 99 -2.67 -20.44 0.77
C TRP A 99 -3.88 -19.77 0.11
N TYR A 100 -4.97 -19.63 0.84
CA TYR A 100 -6.17 -18.95 0.33
C TYR A 100 -5.99 -17.44 0.23
N ILE A 101 -5.31 -16.80 1.22
CA ILE A 101 -5.02 -15.36 1.13
C ILE A 101 -4.03 -15.07 0.00
N LEU A 102 -3.04 -15.95 -0.23
CA LEU A 102 -2.13 -15.83 -1.36
C LEU A 102 -2.89 -15.94 -2.70
N ALA A 103 -3.72 -16.95 -2.86
CA ALA A 103 -4.54 -17.12 -4.06
C ALA A 103 -5.47 -15.91 -4.29
N TYR A 104 -6.08 -15.39 -3.23
CA TYR A 104 -6.88 -14.19 -3.29
C TYR A 104 -6.06 -12.96 -3.72
N CYS A 105 -4.91 -12.73 -3.11
CA CYS A 105 -4.03 -11.61 -3.47
C CYS A 105 -3.58 -11.66 -4.93
N ILE A 106 -3.33 -12.86 -5.49
CA ILE A 106 -2.98 -13.03 -6.92
C ILE A 106 -4.12 -12.57 -7.85
N THR A 107 -5.38 -12.73 -7.45
CA THR A 107 -6.51 -12.19 -8.22
C THR A 107 -6.78 -10.72 -7.95
N PHE A 108 -6.52 -10.24 -6.72
CA PHE A 108 -6.82 -8.89 -6.29
C PHE A 108 -5.76 -7.86 -6.76
N ALA A 109 -4.46 -8.15 -6.63
CA ALA A 109 -3.39 -7.21 -6.95
C ALA A 109 -3.46 -6.67 -8.40
N PRO A 110 -3.74 -7.49 -9.44
CA PRO A 110 -3.93 -6.98 -10.80
C PRO A 110 -5.05 -5.95 -10.92
N THR A 111 -6.12 -6.09 -10.13
CA THR A 111 -7.29 -5.20 -10.22
C THR A 111 -6.99 -3.77 -9.81
N LEU A 112 -5.98 -3.53 -8.97
CA LEU A 112 -5.50 -2.19 -8.61
C LEU A 112 -4.93 -1.44 -9.82
N ALA A 113 -4.10 -2.13 -10.60
CA ALA A 113 -3.53 -1.57 -11.83
C ALA A 113 -4.60 -1.40 -12.93
N LEU A 114 -5.48 -2.40 -13.08
CA LEU A 114 -6.60 -2.33 -14.03
C LEU A 114 -7.54 -1.17 -13.72
N GLY A 115 -7.94 -0.97 -12.47
CA GLY A 115 -8.80 0.14 -12.06
C GLY A 115 -8.20 1.50 -12.41
N THR A 116 -6.90 1.67 -12.17
CA THR A 116 -6.16 2.88 -12.57
C THR A 116 -6.14 3.05 -14.09
N SER A 117 -5.83 2.00 -14.84
CA SER A 117 -5.77 2.01 -16.31
C SER A 117 -7.15 2.31 -16.92
N ILE A 118 -8.21 1.67 -16.45
CA ILE A 118 -9.59 1.92 -16.88
C ILE A 118 -9.95 3.40 -16.67
N ALA A 119 -9.66 3.95 -15.48
CA ALA A 119 -9.95 5.32 -15.17
C ALA A 119 -9.20 6.29 -16.10
N MET A 120 -7.89 6.12 -16.26
CA MET A 120 -7.06 7.02 -17.07
C MET A 120 -7.42 7.00 -18.55
N LYS A 121 -7.77 5.84 -19.12
CA LYS A 121 -8.14 5.71 -20.54
C LYS A 121 -9.46 6.44 -20.88
N GLN A 122 -10.33 6.70 -19.91
CA GLN A 122 -11.60 7.43 -20.11
C GLN A 122 -11.46 8.95 -19.92
N MET A 123 -10.27 9.44 -19.56
CA MET A 123 -10.01 10.85 -19.28
C MET A 123 -9.40 11.58 -20.46
N ARG A 124 -9.81 12.85 -20.65
CA ARG A 124 -9.18 13.74 -21.65
C ARG A 124 -7.89 14.36 -21.09
N SER A 125 -7.84 14.64 -19.82
CA SER A 125 -6.70 15.23 -19.11
C SER A 125 -6.49 14.49 -17.77
N PRO A 126 -5.78 13.33 -17.79
CA PRO A 126 -5.58 12.52 -16.58
C PRO A 126 -5.00 13.31 -15.41
N GLU A 127 -4.07 14.24 -15.65
CA GLU A 127 -3.43 15.03 -14.59
C GLU A 127 -4.44 15.89 -13.81
N ARG A 128 -5.53 16.33 -14.46
CA ARG A 128 -6.58 17.17 -13.84
C ARG A 128 -7.76 16.37 -13.32
N GLU A 129 -8.12 15.29 -14.01
CA GLU A 129 -9.35 14.55 -13.74
C GLU A 129 -9.13 13.37 -12.78
N PHE A 130 -7.98 12.67 -12.86
CA PHE A 130 -7.70 11.47 -12.07
C PHE A 130 -7.65 11.72 -10.55
N PRO A 131 -7.04 12.80 -10.03
CA PRO A 131 -6.99 13.02 -8.58
C PRO A 131 -8.36 13.04 -7.92
N SER A 132 -9.37 13.63 -8.57
CA SER A 132 -10.74 13.73 -8.05
C SER A 132 -11.49 12.39 -8.00
N ILE A 133 -11.05 11.39 -8.76
CA ILE A 133 -11.57 10.03 -8.73
C ILE A 133 -10.75 9.19 -7.75
N ARG A 134 -9.43 9.33 -7.78
CA ARG A 134 -8.52 8.57 -6.92
C ARG A 134 -8.72 8.83 -5.44
N VAL A 135 -9.05 10.07 -5.05
CA VAL A 135 -9.31 10.44 -3.65
C VAL A 135 -10.48 9.64 -3.04
N LEU A 136 -11.44 9.18 -3.87
CA LEU A 136 -12.53 8.34 -3.40
C LEU A 136 -12.04 6.97 -2.88
N GLY A 137 -10.88 6.49 -3.34
CA GLY A 137 -10.22 5.34 -2.76
C GLY A 137 -9.79 5.58 -1.30
N THR A 138 -9.17 6.72 -1.00
CA THR A 138 -8.80 7.08 0.38
C THR A 138 -10.04 7.30 1.25
N ILE A 139 -11.06 7.98 0.74
CA ILE A 139 -12.35 8.15 1.44
C ILE A 139 -12.98 6.79 1.74
N SER A 140 -12.98 5.88 0.77
CA SER A 140 -13.50 4.53 0.91
C SER A 140 -12.79 3.74 2.01
N TRP A 141 -11.47 3.85 2.07
CA TRP A 141 -10.68 3.23 3.14
C TRP A 141 -11.08 3.78 4.53
N ILE A 142 -11.19 5.10 4.66
CA ILE A 142 -11.66 5.75 5.90
C ILE A 142 -13.06 5.23 6.27
N VAL A 143 -13.98 5.18 5.31
CA VAL A 143 -15.36 4.75 5.54
C VAL A 143 -15.40 3.31 6.04
N VAL A 144 -14.76 2.37 5.34
CA VAL A 144 -14.81 0.95 5.73
C VAL A 144 -14.11 0.69 7.06
N THR A 145 -12.96 1.34 7.32
CA THR A 145 -12.24 1.19 8.59
C THR A 145 -13.08 1.70 9.75
N ASN A 146 -13.80 2.82 9.56
CA ASN A 146 -14.73 3.31 10.58
C ASN A 146 -15.97 2.41 10.77
N ILE A 147 -16.49 1.79 9.71
CA ILE A 147 -17.55 0.78 9.82
C ILE A 147 -17.05 -0.41 10.66
N VAL A 148 -15.85 -0.93 10.35
CA VAL A 148 -15.25 -2.05 11.10
C VAL A 148 -15.11 -1.70 12.58
N GLY A 149 -14.61 -0.51 12.90
CA GLY A 149 -14.42 -0.07 14.28
C GLY A 149 -15.74 0.23 15.01
N PHE A 150 -16.71 0.86 14.35
CA PHE A 150 -18.00 1.19 14.94
C PHE A 150 -18.79 -0.06 15.34
N TYR A 151 -18.78 -1.08 14.48
CA TYR A 151 -19.47 -2.36 14.75
C TYR A 151 -18.56 -3.38 15.45
N ALA A 152 -17.32 -3.02 15.78
CA ALA A 152 -16.36 -3.81 16.55
C ALA A 152 -16.13 -5.23 16.01
N PHE A 153 -16.00 -5.41 14.71
CA PHE A 153 -15.73 -6.72 14.09
C PHE A 153 -14.33 -6.86 13.45
N GLY A 154 -13.38 -6.00 13.85
CA GLY A 154 -12.01 -6.02 13.30
C GLY A 154 -11.20 -7.28 13.59
N ASP A 155 -11.58 -8.03 14.61
CA ASP A 155 -11.01 -9.33 14.98
C ASP A 155 -11.87 -10.53 14.51
N GLN A 156 -12.90 -10.29 13.72
CA GLN A 156 -13.85 -11.32 13.28
C GLN A 156 -13.69 -11.63 11.79
N VAL A 157 -14.09 -12.82 11.41
CA VAL A 157 -14.14 -13.24 10.00
C VAL A 157 -15.03 -12.35 9.12
N THR A 158 -15.85 -11.52 9.74
CA THR A 158 -16.75 -10.54 9.09
C THR A 158 -15.99 -9.57 8.18
N ILE A 159 -14.73 -9.24 8.47
CA ILE A 159 -13.89 -8.40 7.59
C ILE A 159 -13.75 -9.01 6.18
N PHE A 160 -13.65 -10.34 6.09
CA PHE A 160 -13.57 -11.06 4.82
C PHE A 160 -14.93 -11.23 4.16
N TRP A 161 -16.04 -11.36 4.93
CA TRP A 161 -17.39 -11.31 4.37
C TRP A 161 -17.70 -9.98 3.69
N VAL A 162 -17.36 -8.88 4.33
CA VAL A 162 -17.50 -7.52 3.75
C VAL A 162 -16.69 -7.41 2.46
N SER A 163 -15.44 -7.87 2.46
CA SER A 163 -14.59 -7.86 1.27
C SER A 163 -15.14 -8.75 0.14
N MET A 164 -15.64 -9.93 0.48
CA MET A 164 -16.23 -10.88 -0.47
C MET A 164 -17.47 -10.30 -1.16
N ILE A 165 -18.40 -9.77 -0.38
CA ILE A 165 -19.64 -9.16 -0.91
C ILE A 165 -19.30 -7.97 -1.79
N THR A 166 -18.37 -7.11 -1.34
CA THR A 166 -17.94 -5.95 -2.14
C THR A 166 -17.22 -6.38 -3.41
N SER A 167 -16.41 -7.46 -3.38
CA SER A 167 -15.77 -8.03 -4.58
C SER A 167 -16.81 -8.58 -5.56
N LEU A 168 -17.87 -9.24 -5.09
CA LEU A 168 -18.99 -9.66 -5.95
C LEU A 168 -19.66 -8.46 -6.61
N VAL A 169 -19.97 -7.42 -5.83
CA VAL A 169 -20.59 -6.19 -6.35
C VAL A 169 -19.68 -5.53 -7.38
N LEU A 170 -18.40 -5.34 -7.08
CA LEU A 170 -17.44 -4.75 -8.02
C LEU A 170 -17.25 -5.62 -9.25
N GLY A 171 -17.19 -6.95 -9.05
CA GLY A 171 -17.06 -7.92 -10.14
C GLY A 171 -18.20 -7.79 -11.15
N ILE A 172 -19.44 -7.79 -10.69
CA ILE A 172 -20.63 -7.60 -11.54
C ILE A 172 -20.62 -6.17 -12.13
N TYR A 173 -20.37 -5.16 -11.32
CA TYR A 173 -20.35 -3.76 -11.73
C TYR A 173 -19.33 -3.47 -12.83
N SER A 174 -18.21 -4.17 -12.84
CA SER A 174 -17.14 -3.99 -13.82
C SER A 174 -17.60 -4.26 -15.26
N PHE A 175 -18.59 -5.11 -15.47
CA PHE A 175 -19.14 -5.35 -16.82
C PHE A 175 -19.99 -4.21 -17.36
N PHE A 176 -20.39 -3.26 -16.51
CA PHE A 176 -21.14 -2.06 -16.88
C PHE A 176 -20.25 -0.81 -16.99
N LEU A 177 -18.95 -0.94 -16.72
CA LEU A 177 -18.00 0.14 -16.90
C LEU A 177 -17.80 0.47 -18.39
N PRO A 178 -17.35 1.69 -18.72
CA PRO A 178 -17.04 2.07 -20.08
C PRO A 178 -16.04 1.09 -20.72
N ASP A 179 -16.26 0.73 -21.98
CA ASP A 179 -15.39 -0.21 -22.68
C ASP A 179 -13.96 0.32 -22.77
N THR A 180 -13.03 -0.53 -22.38
CA THR A 180 -11.61 -0.22 -22.32
C THR A 180 -10.84 -1.32 -23.06
N PRO A 181 -10.87 -1.30 -24.42
CA PRO A 181 -10.30 -2.35 -25.23
C PRO A 181 -8.77 -2.44 -25.09
N PRO A 182 -8.16 -3.56 -25.49
CA PRO A 182 -6.72 -3.74 -25.53
C PRO A 182 -6.02 -2.63 -26.33
N THR A 183 -4.83 -2.23 -25.87
CA THR A 183 -4.13 -1.06 -26.44
C THR A 183 -3.30 -1.43 -27.66
N SER A 184 -2.81 -2.67 -27.77
CA SER A 184 -2.02 -3.15 -28.90
C SER A 184 -2.19 -4.65 -29.12
N LYS A 185 -2.06 -5.10 -30.40
CA LYS A 185 -2.01 -6.52 -30.76
C LYS A 185 -0.72 -7.22 -30.31
N GLU A 186 0.34 -6.46 -30.06
CA GLU A 186 1.66 -6.99 -29.71
C GLU A 186 1.91 -7.00 -28.19
N GLY A 187 1.10 -6.30 -27.38
CA GLY A 187 1.24 -6.21 -25.92
C GLY A 187 2.59 -5.59 -25.47
N ALA A 188 2.66 -5.10 -24.26
CA ALA A 188 3.95 -4.75 -23.67
C ALA A 188 4.75 -6.04 -23.43
N GLY A 189 6.01 -6.09 -23.88
CA GLY A 189 6.90 -7.21 -23.57
C GLY A 189 7.10 -7.37 -22.08
N ALA A 190 7.40 -8.60 -21.60
CA ALA A 190 7.65 -8.85 -20.17
C ALA A 190 8.69 -7.89 -19.56
N ALA A 191 9.72 -7.53 -20.32
CA ALA A 191 10.73 -6.54 -19.96
C ALA A 191 10.13 -5.15 -19.69
N GLN A 192 9.25 -4.70 -20.56
CA GLN A 192 8.58 -3.39 -20.45
C GLN A 192 7.60 -3.35 -19.27
N VAL A 193 6.86 -4.44 -19.07
CA VAL A 193 5.92 -4.62 -17.95
C VAL A 193 6.64 -4.61 -16.59
N LEU A 194 7.84 -5.23 -16.53
CA LEU A 194 8.69 -5.24 -15.34
C LEU A 194 9.48 -3.94 -15.14
N GLY A 195 9.35 -2.98 -16.06
CA GLY A 195 10.12 -1.74 -15.99
C GLY A 195 11.61 -1.90 -16.30
N LEU A 196 12.02 -3.00 -16.97
CA LEU A 196 13.43 -3.27 -17.26
C LEU A 196 14.04 -2.20 -18.19
N ASP A 197 13.22 -1.53 -19.00
CA ASP A 197 13.65 -0.38 -19.81
C ASP A 197 14.17 0.78 -18.95
N ALA A 198 13.72 0.84 -17.69
CA ALA A 198 14.18 1.84 -16.73
C ALA A 198 15.50 1.48 -16.01
N LEU A 199 16.07 0.29 -16.23
CA LEU A 199 17.34 -0.11 -15.59
C LEU A 199 18.50 0.83 -15.92
N GLY A 200 18.43 1.52 -17.07
CA GLY A 200 19.40 2.56 -17.42
C GLY A 200 19.50 3.70 -16.42
N MET A 201 18.46 3.93 -15.61
CA MET A 201 18.43 4.96 -14.56
C MET A 201 19.41 4.69 -13.41
N PHE A 202 19.81 3.44 -13.19
CA PHE A 202 20.82 3.07 -12.18
C PHE A 202 22.23 3.60 -12.48
N LYS A 203 22.48 4.12 -13.68
CA LYS A 203 23.69 4.89 -13.96
C LYS A 203 23.75 6.20 -13.18
N ASP A 204 22.58 6.74 -12.77
CA ASP A 204 22.53 7.90 -11.85
C ASP A 204 22.62 7.40 -10.40
N ARG A 205 23.72 7.76 -9.73
CA ARG A 205 23.97 7.39 -8.33
C ARG A 205 22.84 7.85 -7.40
N SER A 206 22.27 9.03 -7.63
CA SER A 206 21.23 9.57 -6.77
C SER A 206 19.93 8.77 -6.92
N PHE A 207 19.58 8.35 -8.15
CA PHE A 207 18.45 7.47 -8.37
C PHE A 207 18.67 6.11 -7.71
N THR A 208 19.87 5.53 -7.83
CA THR A 208 20.19 4.25 -7.18
C THR A 208 20.06 4.33 -5.66
N VAL A 209 20.56 5.40 -5.04
CA VAL A 209 20.42 5.62 -3.58
C VAL A 209 18.94 5.75 -3.19
N PHE A 210 18.16 6.54 -3.93
CA PHE A 210 16.74 6.68 -3.71
C PHE A 210 16.01 5.33 -3.84
N PHE A 211 16.31 4.56 -4.88
CA PHE A 211 15.69 3.26 -5.15
C PHE A 211 15.95 2.26 -4.01
N ILE A 212 17.21 2.14 -3.58
CA ILE A 212 17.58 1.26 -2.46
C ILE A 212 16.93 1.75 -1.16
N SER A 213 16.92 3.05 -0.89
CA SER A 213 16.26 3.61 0.28
C SER A 213 14.75 3.36 0.27
N SER A 214 14.13 3.35 -0.91
CA SER A 214 12.70 3.05 -1.07
C SER A 214 12.37 1.58 -0.75
N ILE A 215 13.24 0.64 -1.12
CA ILE A 215 13.12 -0.75 -0.70
C ILE A 215 13.26 -0.86 0.83
N LEU A 216 14.32 -0.26 1.38
CA LEU A 216 14.66 -0.40 2.78
C LEU A 216 13.62 0.24 3.72
N ILE A 217 13.01 1.38 3.36
CA ILE A 217 11.99 2.03 4.19
C ILE A 217 10.64 1.28 4.14
N CYS A 218 10.39 0.49 3.10
CA CYS A 218 9.21 -0.36 3.05
C CYS A 218 9.27 -1.51 4.07
N ILE A 219 10.45 -1.85 4.58
CA ILE A 219 10.58 -2.81 5.68
C ILE A 219 9.92 -2.27 6.96
N PRO A 220 10.29 -1.09 7.50
CA PRO A 220 9.53 -0.44 8.57
C PRO A 220 8.04 -0.24 8.27
N LEU A 221 7.67 0.15 7.05
CA LEU A 221 6.28 0.32 6.65
C LEU A 221 5.46 -0.97 6.85
N SER A 222 6.05 -2.13 6.56
CA SER A 222 5.37 -3.43 6.75
C SER A 222 5.10 -3.76 8.21
N PHE A 223 6.01 -3.39 9.13
CA PHE A 223 5.75 -3.50 10.58
C PHE A 223 4.50 -2.73 10.97
N TYR A 224 4.33 -1.52 10.44
CA TYR A 224 3.13 -0.73 10.72
C TYR A 224 1.87 -1.44 10.25
N TYR A 225 1.81 -1.87 8.99
CA TYR A 225 0.61 -2.53 8.45
C TYR A 225 0.29 -3.85 9.16
N ALA A 226 1.30 -4.64 9.49
CA ALA A 226 1.09 -5.95 10.09
C ALA A 226 0.86 -5.88 11.61
N MET A 227 1.48 -4.93 12.31
CA MET A 227 1.57 -4.99 13.78
C MET A 227 0.90 -3.81 14.51
N ALA A 228 0.52 -2.70 13.84
CA ALA A 228 0.00 -1.55 14.55
C ALA A 228 -1.37 -1.82 15.23
N ASN A 229 -2.30 -2.48 14.52
CA ASN A 229 -3.60 -2.78 15.08
C ASN A 229 -3.51 -3.71 16.31
N PRO A 230 -2.85 -4.88 16.25
CA PRO A 230 -2.71 -5.74 17.43
C PRO A 230 -1.93 -5.08 18.56
N ALA A 231 -0.86 -4.30 18.26
CA ALA A 231 -0.10 -3.60 19.29
C ALA A 231 -0.94 -2.60 20.08
N LEU A 232 -1.71 -1.78 19.40
CA LEU A 232 -2.61 -0.80 20.01
C LEU A 232 -3.75 -1.49 20.80
N THR A 233 -4.24 -2.62 20.29
CA THR A 233 -5.25 -3.43 20.97
C THR A 233 -4.70 -4.06 22.25
N ASP A 234 -3.51 -4.68 22.18
CA ASP A 234 -2.84 -5.30 23.34
C ASP A 234 -2.45 -4.25 24.41
N ALA A 235 -2.15 -3.00 23.99
CA ALA A 235 -1.96 -1.87 24.90
C ALA A 235 -3.25 -1.42 25.61
N GLY A 236 -4.40 -2.01 25.31
CA GLY A 236 -5.69 -1.66 25.90
C GLY A 236 -6.37 -0.43 25.28
N TRP A 237 -5.89 0.04 24.09
CA TRP A 237 -6.49 1.18 23.42
C TRP A 237 -7.80 0.77 22.73
N THR A 238 -8.87 1.50 23.01
CA THR A 238 -10.21 1.20 22.48
C THR A 238 -10.44 1.85 21.12
N ASN A 239 -11.34 1.30 20.32
CA ASN A 239 -11.72 1.83 18.99
C ASN A 239 -10.50 2.05 18.09
N VAL A 240 -9.59 1.08 18.06
CA VAL A 240 -8.29 1.18 17.37
C VAL A 240 -8.49 1.46 15.88
N GLU A 241 -9.42 0.76 15.22
CA GLU A 241 -9.69 0.90 13.80
C GLU A 241 -10.12 2.33 13.43
N ASN A 242 -11.05 2.91 14.21
CA ASN A 242 -11.51 4.29 14.01
C ASN A 242 -10.36 5.30 14.19
N LYS A 243 -9.55 5.11 15.23
CA LYS A 243 -8.40 6.00 15.49
C LYS A 243 -7.31 5.85 14.42
N MET A 244 -7.06 4.65 13.94
CA MET A 244 -6.10 4.42 12.85
C MET A 244 -6.54 5.09 11.54
N SER A 245 -7.84 5.28 11.30
CA SER A 245 -8.33 6.01 10.11
C SER A 245 -7.89 7.47 10.06
N LEU A 246 -7.50 8.06 11.20
CA LEU A 246 -6.91 9.41 11.26
C LEU A 246 -5.58 9.49 10.48
N GLY A 247 -4.91 8.36 10.30
CA GLY A 247 -3.71 8.29 9.45
C GLY A 247 -4.01 8.63 8.00
N GLN A 248 -5.09 8.09 7.44
CA GLN A 248 -5.53 8.39 6.07
C GLN A 248 -6.07 9.82 5.97
N ALA A 249 -6.74 10.34 7.00
CA ALA A 249 -7.15 11.73 7.04
C ALA A 249 -5.95 12.68 7.04
N SER A 250 -4.88 12.34 7.77
CA SER A 250 -3.63 13.10 7.76
C SER A 250 -2.92 13.05 6.40
N GLU A 251 -2.97 11.90 5.70
CA GLU A 251 -2.47 11.77 4.32
C GLU A 251 -3.15 12.76 3.38
N VAL A 252 -4.49 12.87 3.43
CA VAL A 252 -5.21 13.87 2.62
C VAL A 252 -4.74 15.29 2.94
N PHE A 253 -4.54 15.62 4.21
CA PHE A 253 -4.08 16.94 4.63
C PHE A 253 -2.67 17.26 4.13
N PHE A 254 -1.71 16.34 4.33
CA PHE A 254 -0.31 16.56 3.90
C PHE A 254 -0.16 16.49 2.38
N MET A 255 -0.99 15.72 1.69
CA MET A 255 -1.06 15.74 0.22
C MET A 255 -1.40 17.13 -0.32
N LEU A 256 -2.33 17.86 0.33
CA LEU A 256 -2.67 19.24 -0.06
C LEU A 256 -1.53 20.22 0.22
N LEU A 257 -0.73 19.99 1.26
CA LEU A 257 0.44 20.82 1.60
C LEU A 257 1.69 20.47 0.77
N LEU A 258 1.73 19.30 0.15
CA LEU A 258 2.91 18.78 -0.56
C LEU A 258 3.45 19.74 -1.62
N PRO A 259 2.65 20.38 -2.51
CA PRO A 259 3.19 21.29 -3.52
C PRO A 259 3.93 22.49 -2.91
N LEU A 260 3.40 23.06 -1.81
CA LEU A 260 4.01 24.18 -1.09
C LEU A 260 5.32 23.76 -0.44
N ALA A 261 5.33 22.62 0.24
CA ALA A 261 6.52 22.09 0.90
C ALA A 261 7.59 21.70 -0.14
N TYR A 262 7.19 21.04 -1.23
CA TYR A 262 8.08 20.62 -2.31
C TYR A 262 8.77 21.82 -2.99
N SER A 263 8.04 22.89 -3.30
CA SER A 263 8.60 24.09 -3.91
C SER A 263 9.62 24.80 -3.00
N ARG A 264 9.38 24.76 -1.67
CA ARG A 264 10.24 25.40 -0.68
C ARG A 264 11.52 24.60 -0.36
N TYR A 265 11.36 23.30 -0.12
CA TYR A 265 12.43 22.44 0.42
C TYR A 265 13.11 21.58 -0.66
N GLY A 266 12.42 21.23 -1.74
CA GLY A 266 12.90 20.34 -2.80
C GLY A 266 12.97 18.88 -2.39
N VAL A 267 13.34 18.02 -3.36
CA VAL A 267 13.26 16.56 -3.26
C VAL A 267 14.01 16.02 -2.03
N LYS A 268 15.29 16.39 -1.85
CA LYS A 268 16.13 15.81 -0.79
C LYS A 268 15.54 16.01 0.60
N TRP A 269 15.12 17.23 0.92
CA TRP A 269 14.59 17.54 2.26
C TRP A 269 13.22 16.94 2.49
N MET A 270 12.37 16.89 1.45
CA MET A 270 11.07 16.23 1.55
C MET A 270 11.23 14.74 1.90
N LEU A 271 12.09 14.03 1.17
CA LEU A 271 12.37 12.62 1.46
C LEU A 271 12.97 12.43 2.87
N MET A 272 13.89 13.31 3.30
CA MET A 272 14.45 13.26 4.65
C MET A 272 13.41 13.51 5.74
N PHE A 273 12.50 14.48 5.56
CA PHE A 273 11.41 14.71 6.52
C PHE A 273 10.50 13.49 6.64
N GLY A 274 10.20 12.81 5.52
CA GLY A 274 9.49 11.55 5.54
C GLY A 274 10.23 10.47 6.36
N LEU A 275 11.54 10.31 6.15
CA LEU A 275 12.36 9.34 6.90
C LEU A 275 12.45 9.68 8.41
N ILE A 276 12.59 10.95 8.76
CA ILE A 276 12.59 11.40 10.16
C ILE A 276 11.22 11.11 10.80
N ALA A 277 10.13 11.40 10.09
CA ALA A 277 8.79 11.11 10.58
C ALA A 277 8.58 9.61 10.86
N TRP A 278 9.16 8.71 10.04
CA TRP A 278 9.15 7.26 10.30
C TRP A 278 9.83 6.91 11.62
N ILE A 279 11.00 7.48 11.90
CA ILE A 279 11.74 7.23 13.16
C ILE A 279 10.90 7.68 14.35
N VAL A 280 10.43 8.94 14.33
CA VAL A 280 9.62 9.51 15.42
C VAL A 280 8.34 8.70 15.64
N ARG A 281 7.69 8.27 14.58
CA ARG A 281 6.49 7.46 14.62
C ARG A 281 6.69 6.15 15.36
N PHE A 282 7.75 5.40 15.03
CA PHE A 282 8.04 4.12 15.69
C PHE A 282 8.48 4.30 17.15
N MET A 283 9.20 5.38 17.45
CA MET A 283 9.50 5.72 18.84
C MET A 283 8.22 6.01 19.64
N PHE A 284 7.26 6.72 19.05
CA PHE A 284 5.96 6.96 19.71
C PHE A 284 5.14 5.68 19.88
N PHE A 285 5.21 4.72 18.96
CA PHE A 285 4.60 3.41 19.19
C PHE A 285 5.32 2.59 20.26
N SER A 286 6.64 2.74 20.38
CA SER A 286 7.44 2.02 21.38
C SER A 286 7.21 2.53 22.82
N TYR A 287 7.07 3.84 22.99
CA TYR A 287 6.96 4.48 24.32
C TYR A 287 5.53 4.88 24.72
N GLY A 288 4.59 4.84 23.77
CA GLY A 288 3.18 5.18 24.02
C GLY A 288 2.48 4.11 24.86
N ASP A 289 1.44 4.52 25.56
CA ASP A 289 0.53 3.66 26.31
C ASP A 289 -0.92 4.14 26.16
N ALA A 290 -1.90 3.35 26.63
CA ALA A 290 -3.31 3.73 26.57
C ALA A 290 -3.74 4.73 27.67
N GLY A 291 -2.84 5.06 28.60
CA GLY A 291 -3.06 6.01 29.69
C GLY A 291 -2.53 7.41 29.38
N SER A 292 -1.58 7.88 30.19
CA SER A 292 -0.97 9.21 30.05
C SER A 292 -0.16 9.39 28.76
N GLY A 293 0.35 8.29 28.18
CA GLY A 293 1.12 8.27 26.94
C GLY A 293 0.27 8.14 25.67
N GLN A 294 -1.05 8.10 25.75
CA GLN A 294 -1.91 7.91 24.56
C GLN A 294 -1.74 8.97 23.46
N TRP A 295 -1.30 10.17 23.82
CA TRP A 295 -1.00 11.23 22.86
C TRP A 295 0.11 10.83 21.87
N MET A 296 1.05 9.97 22.31
CA MET A 296 2.10 9.43 21.43
C MET A 296 1.48 8.53 20.34
N PHE A 297 0.47 7.70 20.68
CA PHE A 297 -0.25 6.89 19.70
C PHE A 297 -0.99 7.76 18.68
N TYR A 298 -1.67 8.83 19.11
CA TYR A 298 -2.30 9.77 18.18
C TYR A 298 -1.29 10.42 17.26
N LEU A 299 -0.16 10.91 17.79
CA LEU A 299 0.89 11.50 16.95
C LEU A 299 1.52 10.49 16.01
N ALA A 300 1.78 9.25 16.47
CA ALA A 300 2.28 8.18 15.62
C ALA A 300 1.35 7.89 14.43
N ILE A 301 0.04 7.95 14.64
CA ILE A 301 -0.96 7.77 13.59
C ILE A 301 -0.98 9.01 12.65
N LEU A 302 -1.01 10.21 13.19
CA LEU A 302 -1.06 11.45 12.39
C LEU A 302 0.21 11.69 11.58
N LEU A 303 1.37 11.20 12.03
CA LEU A 303 2.62 11.24 11.25
C LEU A 303 2.55 10.40 9.97
N HIS A 304 1.49 9.56 9.81
CA HIS A 304 1.33 8.73 8.60
C HIS A 304 1.36 9.54 7.31
N GLY A 305 0.65 10.67 7.26
CA GLY A 305 0.63 11.53 6.08
C GLY A 305 2.02 12.06 5.72
N ILE A 306 2.81 12.54 6.70
CA ILE A 306 4.19 12.98 6.45
C ILE A 306 5.04 11.81 5.97
N CYS A 307 4.97 10.65 6.65
CA CYS A 307 5.72 9.46 6.28
C CYS A 307 5.45 9.05 4.83
N PHE A 308 4.18 9.02 4.45
CA PHE A 308 3.73 8.52 3.17
C PHE A 308 3.93 9.54 2.05
N ASP A 309 3.39 10.74 2.20
CA ASP A 309 3.38 11.74 1.15
C ASP A 309 4.77 12.32 0.89
N PHE A 310 5.50 12.65 1.95
CA PHE A 310 6.81 13.28 1.79
C PHE A 310 7.88 12.29 1.31
N PHE A 311 7.70 10.99 1.54
CA PHE A 311 8.62 10.00 0.99
C PHE A 311 8.10 9.39 -0.32
N PHE A 312 6.93 8.74 -0.32
CA PHE A 312 6.50 7.96 -1.47
C PHE A 312 5.94 8.84 -2.60
N VAL A 313 5.08 9.83 -2.31
CA VAL A 313 4.54 10.69 -3.35
C VAL A 313 5.64 11.59 -3.93
N THR A 314 6.50 12.17 -3.08
CA THR A 314 7.67 12.91 -3.55
C THR A 314 8.61 12.01 -4.36
N GLY A 315 8.78 10.75 -3.95
CA GLY A 315 9.58 9.76 -4.68
C GLY A 315 9.03 9.43 -6.06
N GLN A 316 7.70 9.35 -6.20
CA GLN A 316 7.05 9.18 -7.51
C GLN A 316 7.30 10.40 -8.41
N ILE A 317 7.16 11.62 -7.89
CA ILE A 317 7.46 12.86 -8.63
C ILE A 317 8.92 12.88 -9.06
N TYR A 318 9.85 12.54 -8.16
CA TYR A 318 11.28 12.46 -8.46
C TYR A 318 11.58 11.43 -9.55
N THR A 319 10.96 10.26 -9.48
CA THR A 319 11.09 9.18 -10.48
C THR A 319 10.64 9.66 -11.86
N ASP A 320 9.49 10.33 -11.95
CA ASP A 320 8.95 10.90 -13.17
C ASP A 320 9.89 11.93 -13.81
N GLN A 321 10.44 12.83 -12.97
CA GLN A 321 11.38 13.86 -13.43
C GLN A 321 12.69 13.26 -13.97
N LYS A 322 13.16 12.17 -13.35
CA LYS A 322 14.40 11.49 -13.75
C LYS A 322 14.23 10.60 -14.98
N ALA A 323 13.11 9.92 -15.11
CA ALA A 323 12.83 9.00 -16.19
C ALA A 323 12.60 9.71 -17.53
N GLY A 324 12.01 10.90 -17.52
CA GLY A 324 11.57 11.58 -18.72
C GLY A 324 10.39 10.86 -19.41
N PRO A 325 9.85 11.44 -20.49
CA PRO A 325 8.58 10.96 -21.10
C PRO A 325 8.66 9.52 -21.63
N ALA A 326 9.81 9.10 -22.16
CA ALA A 326 9.94 7.83 -22.88
C ALA A 326 9.83 6.57 -21.99
N ILE A 327 10.32 6.64 -20.75
CA ILE A 327 10.38 5.49 -19.84
C ILE A 327 9.66 5.73 -18.49
N LYS A 328 8.84 6.77 -18.40
CA LYS A 328 8.13 7.17 -17.18
C LYS A 328 7.32 6.04 -16.56
N SER A 329 6.50 5.36 -17.37
CA SER A 329 5.67 4.23 -16.89
C SER A 329 6.52 3.05 -16.43
N ALA A 330 7.59 2.73 -17.15
CA ALA A 330 8.52 1.67 -16.78
C ALA A 330 9.23 1.97 -15.46
N ALA A 331 9.64 3.24 -15.25
CA ALA A 331 10.27 3.67 -14.01
C ALA A 331 9.32 3.61 -12.81
N GLN A 332 8.07 4.02 -12.96
CA GLN A 332 7.04 3.88 -11.91
C GLN A 332 6.73 2.41 -11.61
N GLY A 333 6.66 1.57 -12.63
CA GLY A 333 6.51 0.12 -12.45
C GLY A 333 7.67 -0.48 -11.65
N LEU A 334 8.91 -0.08 -11.96
CA LEU A 334 10.11 -0.52 -11.25
C LEU A 334 10.11 -0.10 -9.77
N ILE A 335 9.71 1.14 -9.47
CA ILE A 335 9.56 1.62 -8.07
C ILE A 335 8.45 0.86 -7.35
N THR A 336 7.33 0.59 -8.00
CA THR A 336 6.22 -0.18 -7.42
C THR A 336 6.66 -1.61 -7.10
N LEU A 337 7.38 -2.26 -8.02
CA LEU A 337 7.97 -3.58 -7.79
C LEU A 337 8.94 -3.57 -6.61
N ALA A 338 9.82 -2.56 -6.54
CA ALA A 338 10.79 -2.40 -5.47
C ALA A 338 10.13 -2.20 -4.11
N THR A 339 9.11 -1.34 -4.04
CA THR A 339 8.45 -0.97 -2.78
C THR A 339 7.43 -2.03 -2.34
N TYR A 340 6.32 -2.18 -3.08
CA TYR A 340 5.22 -3.09 -2.71
C TYR A 340 5.56 -4.57 -2.92
N GLY A 341 6.42 -4.90 -3.88
CA GLY A 341 6.87 -6.26 -4.09
C GLY A 341 8.00 -6.63 -3.13
N VAL A 342 9.21 -6.13 -3.39
CA VAL A 342 10.42 -6.58 -2.69
C VAL A 342 10.48 -6.03 -1.26
N GLY A 343 10.37 -4.70 -1.08
CA GLY A 343 10.55 -4.06 0.22
C GLY A 343 9.50 -4.48 1.24
N MET A 344 8.22 -4.42 0.87
CA MET A 344 7.14 -4.87 1.77
C MET A 344 7.13 -6.39 1.96
N GLY A 345 7.53 -7.19 0.96
CA GLY A 345 7.64 -8.64 1.11
C GLY A 345 8.67 -9.03 2.18
N ILE A 346 9.88 -8.49 2.07
CA ILE A 346 10.95 -8.69 3.07
C ILE A 346 10.48 -8.15 4.43
N GLY A 347 9.88 -6.97 4.47
CA GLY A 347 9.46 -6.33 5.70
C GLY A 347 8.34 -7.08 6.42
N SER A 348 7.36 -7.61 5.69
CA SER A 348 6.27 -8.40 6.26
C SER A 348 6.80 -9.71 6.87
N TRP A 349 7.67 -10.41 6.16
CA TRP A 349 8.33 -11.61 6.66
C TRP A 349 9.18 -11.29 7.91
N LEU A 350 10.01 -10.24 7.86
CA LEU A 350 10.85 -9.83 8.98
C LEU A 350 10.02 -9.38 10.19
N SER A 351 8.91 -8.66 9.98
CA SER A 351 8.02 -8.25 11.07
C SER A 351 7.46 -9.44 11.83
N GLY A 352 7.13 -10.51 11.12
CA GLY A 352 6.68 -11.77 11.73
C GLY A 352 7.76 -12.45 12.58
N ILE A 353 9.00 -12.54 12.07
CA ILE A 353 10.14 -13.10 12.80
C ILE A 353 10.42 -12.29 14.07
N VAL A 354 10.52 -10.96 13.95
CA VAL A 354 10.78 -10.08 15.09
C VAL A 354 9.67 -10.21 16.14
N THR A 355 8.41 -10.20 15.71
CA THR A 355 7.29 -10.40 16.65
C THR A 355 7.42 -11.75 17.36
N GLY A 356 7.78 -12.83 16.65
CA GLY A 356 8.02 -14.13 17.28
C GLY A 356 9.15 -14.10 18.31
N MET A 357 10.27 -13.42 18.00
CA MET A 357 11.42 -13.29 18.92
C MET A 357 11.09 -12.50 20.21
N TYR A 358 10.20 -11.53 20.13
CA TYR A 358 9.75 -10.69 21.23
C TYR A 358 8.42 -11.17 21.85
N THR A 359 7.99 -12.40 21.57
CA THR A 359 6.83 -13.05 22.20
C THR A 359 7.30 -14.03 23.27
N ALA A 360 6.88 -13.83 24.51
CA ALA A 360 7.18 -14.72 25.61
C ALA A 360 6.42 -16.06 25.53
N ALA A 361 6.79 -17.04 26.33
CA ALA A 361 6.18 -18.36 26.32
C ALA A 361 4.67 -18.35 26.70
N ASP A 362 4.22 -17.35 27.43
CA ASP A 362 2.82 -17.13 27.78
C ASP A 362 2.00 -16.39 26.69
N GLY A 363 2.64 -16.07 25.55
CA GLY A 363 2.04 -15.34 24.44
C GLY A 363 2.10 -13.81 24.56
N THR A 364 2.61 -13.27 25.67
CA THR A 364 2.78 -11.82 25.86
C THR A 364 3.85 -11.28 24.93
N LYS A 365 3.56 -10.15 24.26
CA LYS A 365 4.47 -9.53 23.31
C LYS A 365 5.12 -8.29 23.90
N ASP A 366 6.43 -8.17 23.80
CA ASP A 366 7.16 -6.92 24.07
C ASP A 366 7.03 -5.97 22.88
N TRP A 367 5.95 -5.21 22.85
CA TRP A 367 5.70 -4.26 21.76
C TRP A 367 6.73 -3.14 21.72
N SER A 368 7.30 -2.74 22.84
CA SER A 368 8.36 -1.73 22.86
C SER A 368 9.59 -2.22 22.10
N GLY A 369 10.07 -3.42 22.41
CA GLY A 369 11.17 -4.05 21.69
C GLY A 369 10.89 -4.26 20.21
N ILE A 370 9.67 -4.71 19.86
CA ILE A 370 9.24 -4.89 18.46
C ILE A 370 9.34 -3.59 17.67
N TRP A 371 8.87 -2.45 18.23
CA TRP A 371 8.88 -1.16 17.53
C TRP A 371 10.27 -0.52 17.43
N MET A 372 11.20 -0.84 18.32
CA MET A 372 12.57 -0.34 18.24
C MET A 372 13.33 -0.89 17.02
N VAL A 373 12.96 -2.08 16.52
CA VAL A 373 13.60 -2.65 15.33
C VAL A 373 13.32 -1.82 14.08
N PRO A 374 12.06 -1.53 13.67
CA PRO A 374 11.80 -0.67 12.53
C PRO A 374 12.27 0.78 12.74
N ALA A 375 12.31 1.29 13.99
CA ALA A 375 12.89 2.58 14.29
C ALA A 375 14.39 2.60 13.95
N GLY A 376 15.15 1.60 14.40
CA GLY A 376 16.58 1.45 14.09
C GLY A 376 16.86 1.29 12.61
N LEU A 377 16.05 0.51 11.89
CA LEU A 377 16.13 0.38 10.43
C LEU A 377 15.89 1.74 9.74
N ALA A 378 14.88 2.49 10.16
CA ALA A 378 14.60 3.81 9.60
C ALA A 378 15.75 4.81 9.85
N VAL A 379 16.42 4.75 11.02
CA VAL A 379 17.62 5.53 11.30
C VAL A 379 18.74 5.16 10.32
N ALA A 380 19.00 3.87 10.11
CA ALA A 380 20.02 3.41 9.16
C ALA A 380 19.74 3.92 7.74
N VAL A 381 18.47 3.85 7.30
CA VAL A 381 18.05 4.35 5.98
C VAL A 381 18.26 5.87 5.90
N LEU A 382 17.89 6.62 6.93
CA LEU A 382 18.10 8.08 6.97
C LEU A 382 19.59 8.44 6.84
N ILE A 383 20.48 7.74 7.55
CA ILE A 383 21.93 7.97 7.49
C ILE A 383 22.45 7.69 6.08
N ILE A 384 22.12 6.52 5.52
CA ILE A 384 22.52 6.14 4.16
C ILE A 384 22.05 7.20 3.16
N PHE A 385 20.77 7.58 3.23
CA PHE A 385 20.18 8.55 2.33
C PHE A 385 20.82 9.93 2.47
N ALA A 386 20.97 10.44 3.69
CA ALA A 386 21.54 11.76 3.95
C ALA A 386 22.97 11.91 3.43
N LEU A 387 23.80 10.86 3.59
CA LEU A 387 25.21 10.86 3.18
C LEU A 387 25.38 10.64 1.66
N LEU A 388 24.55 9.81 1.04
CA LEU A 388 24.79 9.36 -0.33
C LEU A 388 23.90 10.05 -1.37
N PHE A 389 22.68 10.49 -0.99
CA PHE A 389 21.77 11.14 -1.93
C PHE A 389 22.18 12.59 -2.21
N ARG A 390 22.27 12.92 -3.51
CA ARG A 390 22.55 14.28 -3.98
C ARG A 390 21.41 14.73 -4.88
N ASP A 391 20.75 15.84 -4.52
CA ASP A 391 19.71 16.42 -5.34
C ASP A 391 20.31 17.19 -6.53
N ASN A 392 20.21 16.59 -7.70
CA ASN A 392 20.67 17.20 -8.95
C ASN A 392 19.51 17.78 -9.79
N THR A 393 18.25 17.72 -9.31
CA THR A 393 17.07 18.14 -10.07
C THR A 393 17.01 19.66 -10.28
N ARG A 394 17.50 20.46 -9.33
CA ARG A 394 17.54 21.92 -9.42
C ARG A 394 18.50 22.45 -10.50
N LYS A 395 19.52 21.68 -10.88
CA LYS A 395 20.46 22.11 -11.95
C LYS A 395 19.86 21.98 -13.34
N THR A 396 18.94 21.06 -13.55
CA THR A 396 18.30 20.83 -14.86
C THR A 396 17.23 21.89 -15.18
N ALA A 397 16.55 22.43 -14.15
CA ALA A 397 15.55 23.49 -14.32
C ALA A 397 16.18 24.90 -14.55
N ALA A 398 17.45 25.08 -14.25
CA ALA A 398 18.16 26.35 -14.47
C ALA A 398 18.85 26.44 -15.85
N VAL A 399 18.82 25.36 -16.64
CA VAL A 399 19.48 25.27 -17.98
C VAL A 399 18.41 25.10 -19.09
N ALA A 400 17.12 24.94 -18.74
CA ALA A 400 15.98 24.92 -19.67
C ALA A 400 15.18 26.22 -19.56
#